data_be7b40c8fb1ccacee0a9dff84da2ffff
#
_entry.id   be7b40c8fb1ccacee0a9dff84da2ffff
#
_cell.length_a   1.000
_cell.length_b   1.000
_cell.length_c   1.000
_cell.angle_alpha   90.00
_cell.angle_beta   90.00
_cell.angle_gamma   90.00
#
_symmetry.space_group_name_H-M   'P 1'
#
loop_
_entity.id
_entity.type
_entity.pdbx_description
1 polymer ?
#
loop_
_entity_poly.entity_id
_entity_poly.type
_entity_poly.pdbx_seq_one_letter_code
_entity_poly.pdbx_strand_id
1 'polypeptide(L)'
;SEVDQPHDDVRIHKTETAPLVGAGHDFASVTDKISSLVLKRKTPIWWFIGFAVAFSLAMMLLLTITNLLFTGIGIWGNNAPVGWAFDIINFVWWIGIGHAGTLISAILLLLRQEWRTSINRFAEAMTLFAVACAGLFPLLHTGRPWLAYWMLPYPNTMGIQPQFRSPLMWDVFAISTYATVSALFWFIGLIPDFATLRDRAKSKGWAKLYGLLAMGWRGSARHWLRYEAAYLLLAGLATPLVLSVHTIVSFDFAVSQVPGWHATIFPPYFVAGAIYAGFAMVLVLTIPLRKFYGLEDFIT
;
A
#
# COMPACT_ATOMS: atom_id res chain seq x y z
N SER A 1 -52.00 38.90 -17.89
CA SER A 1 -51.31 38.69 -16.61
C SER A 1 -50.24 37.61 -16.79
N GLU A 2 -49.03 38.09 -17.03
CA GLU A 2 -47.82 37.26 -17.00
C GLU A 2 -47.50 36.86 -15.56
N VAL A 3 -47.47 35.56 -15.31
CA VAL A 3 -47.02 35.02 -14.06
C VAL A 3 -45.48 34.93 -14.10
N ASP A 4 -44.86 35.84 -13.41
CA ASP A 4 -43.43 35.90 -13.18
C ASP A 4 -43.01 34.63 -12.38
N GLN A 5 -42.27 33.73 -13.00
CA GLN A 5 -41.66 32.58 -12.33
C GLN A 5 -40.31 33.03 -11.79
N PRO A 6 -40.03 32.83 -10.49
CA PRO A 6 -38.69 33.11 -9.95
C PRO A 6 -37.70 32.08 -10.50
N HIS A 7 -36.79 32.55 -11.34
CA HIS A 7 -35.60 31.81 -11.69
C HIS A 7 -34.72 31.74 -10.42
N ASP A 8 -34.78 30.63 -9.74
CA ASP A 8 -33.77 30.23 -8.79
C ASP A 8 -32.45 29.96 -9.53
N ASP A 9 -31.69 31.03 -9.77
CA ASP A 9 -30.31 30.96 -10.16
C ASP A 9 -29.50 30.36 -8.97
N VAL A 10 -29.59 29.06 -8.75
CA VAL A 10 -28.62 28.33 -7.96
C VAL A 10 -27.30 28.39 -8.74
N ARG A 11 -26.57 29.47 -8.58
CA ARG A 11 -25.16 29.54 -8.97
C ARG A 11 -24.43 28.53 -8.11
N ILE A 12 -24.32 27.27 -8.62
CA ILE A 12 -23.31 26.35 -8.13
C ILE A 12 -21.99 27.05 -8.45
N HIS A 13 -21.39 27.68 -7.45
CA HIS A 13 -20.00 28.06 -7.50
C HIS A 13 -19.22 26.76 -7.75
N LYS A 14 -18.95 26.44 -9.01
CA LYS A 14 -17.86 25.53 -9.37
C LYS A 14 -16.62 26.25 -8.81
N THR A 15 -16.17 25.84 -7.63
CA THR A 15 -14.80 26.10 -7.22
C THR A 15 -13.95 25.62 -8.40
N GLU A 16 -13.25 26.53 -9.05
CA GLU A 16 -12.29 26.17 -10.10
C GLU A 16 -11.26 25.25 -9.44
N THR A 17 -11.48 23.95 -9.57
CA THR A 17 -10.51 22.95 -9.16
C THR A 17 -9.33 23.12 -10.10
N ALA A 18 -8.14 23.23 -9.54
CA ALA A 18 -6.91 23.28 -10.33
C ALA A 18 -6.90 22.10 -11.33
N PRO A 19 -6.49 22.34 -12.58
CA PRO A 19 -6.49 21.29 -13.58
C PRO A 19 -5.62 20.12 -13.13
N LEU A 20 -6.13 18.90 -13.21
CA LEU A 20 -5.42 17.67 -12.82
C LEU A 20 -4.24 17.36 -13.73
N VAL A 21 -4.29 17.85 -14.94
CA VAL A 21 -3.28 17.64 -15.99
C VAL A 21 -2.91 19.01 -16.55
N GLY A 22 -1.63 19.22 -16.83
CA GLY A 22 -1.12 20.46 -17.43
C GLY A 22 -1.81 20.79 -18.75
N ALA A 23 -1.83 22.05 -19.11
CA ALA A 23 -2.46 22.52 -20.33
C ALA A 23 -1.85 21.87 -21.59
N GLY A 24 -2.69 21.61 -22.60
CA GLY A 24 -2.25 21.08 -23.90
C GLY A 24 -2.20 19.55 -23.99
N HIS A 25 -2.61 18.82 -22.95
CA HIS A 25 -2.73 17.37 -22.98
C HIS A 25 -4.17 16.91 -23.25
N ASP A 26 -4.28 15.87 -24.07
CA ASP A 26 -5.51 15.11 -24.33
C ASP A 26 -5.36 13.66 -23.81
N PHE A 27 -6.42 12.86 -23.86
CA PHE A 27 -6.37 11.46 -23.43
C PHE A 27 -5.32 10.63 -24.19
N ALA A 28 -5.08 10.94 -25.46
CA ALA A 28 -4.09 10.23 -26.28
C ALA A 28 -2.68 10.55 -25.81
N SER A 29 -2.36 11.82 -25.62
CA SER A 29 -1.02 12.27 -25.18
C SER A 29 -0.69 11.78 -23.77
N VAL A 30 -1.67 11.78 -22.84
CA VAL A 30 -1.52 11.19 -21.50
C VAL A 30 -1.21 9.70 -21.59
N THR A 31 -2.01 8.96 -22.37
CA THR A 31 -1.83 7.52 -22.54
C THR A 31 -0.48 7.19 -23.20
N ASP A 32 -0.07 7.98 -24.19
CA ASP A 32 1.22 7.81 -24.89
C ASP A 32 2.39 8.06 -23.93
N LYS A 33 2.33 9.11 -23.15
CA LYS A 33 3.39 9.44 -22.19
C LYS A 33 3.52 8.33 -21.15
N ILE A 34 2.45 7.97 -20.47
CA ILE A 34 2.49 7.00 -19.37
C ILE A 34 2.86 5.60 -19.88
N SER A 35 2.23 5.10 -20.97
CA SER A 35 2.56 3.78 -21.51
C SER A 35 3.98 3.70 -22.03
N SER A 36 4.55 4.82 -22.56
CA SER A 36 5.92 4.87 -23.03
C SER A 36 6.96 4.64 -21.92
N LEU A 37 6.66 4.99 -20.67
CA LEU A 37 7.56 4.73 -19.54
C LEU A 37 7.79 3.22 -19.33
N VAL A 38 6.72 2.43 -19.48
CA VAL A 38 6.75 0.97 -19.32
C VAL A 38 7.31 0.29 -20.58
N LEU A 39 6.92 0.77 -21.77
CA LEU A 39 7.21 0.11 -23.05
C LEU A 39 8.51 0.61 -23.73
N LYS A 40 9.21 1.59 -23.16
CA LYS A 40 10.47 2.08 -23.69
C LYS A 40 11.55 0.99 -23.68
N ARG A 41 12.30 0.90 -24.78
CA ARG A 41 13.41 -0.06 -24.95
C ARG A 41 14.69 0.31 -24.19
N LYS A 42 14.92 1.59 -23.92
CA LYS A 42 16.18 2.05 -23.30
C LYS A 42 15.92 2.53 -21.87
N THR A 43 16.43 1.78 -20.93
CA THR A 43 16.47 2.17 -19.53
C THR A 43 17.63 3.13 -19.31
N PRO A 44 17.42 4.28 -18.64
CA PRO A 44 18.48 5.25 -18.41
C PRO A 44 19.52 4.72 -17.42
N ILE A 45 20.76 5.20 -17.52
CA ILE A 45 21.87 4.74 -16.67
C ILE A 45 21.61 4.96 -15.17
N TRP A 46 20.96 6.05 -14.81
CA TRP A 46 20.62 6.33 -13.40
C TRP A 46 19.74 5.26 -12.77
N TRP A 47 18.88 4.60 -13.58
CA TRP A 47 18.07 3.48 -13.11
C TRP A 47 18.94 2.28 -12.71
N PHE A 48 19.97 1.96 -13.52
CA PHE A 48 20.91 0.88 -13.20
C PHE A 48 21.76 1.19 -11.97
N ILE A 49 22.15 2.45 -11.78
CA ILE A 49 22.85 2.88 -10.57
C ILE A 49 21.95 2.70 -9.34
N GLY A 50 20.70 3.21 -9.41
CA GLY A 50 19.73 3.05 -8.32
C GLY A 50 19.44 1.58 -8.02
N PHE A 51 19.28 0.76 -9.07
CA PHE A 51 19.07 -0.69 -8.93
C PHE A 51 20.29 -1.37 -8.27
N ALA A 52 21.51 -1.04 -8.68
CA ALA A 52 22.73 -1.62 -8.11
C ALA A 52 22.84 -1.28 -6.61
N VAL A 53 22.57 -0.03 -6.24
CA VAL A 53 22.55 0.38 -4.82
C VAL A 53 21.49 -0.39 -4.04
N ALA A 54 20.25 -0.44 -4.53
CA ALA A 54 19.16 -1.16 -3.88
C ALA A 54 19.45 -2.67 -3.77
N PHE A 55 20.02 -3.27 -4.81
CA PHE A 55 20.41 -4.67 -4.82
C PHE A 55 21.52 -4.95 -3.79
N SER A 56 22.53 -4.09 -3.71
CA SER A 56 23.61 -4.21 -2.72
C SER A 56 23.08 -4.13 -1.28
N LEU A 57 22.15 -3.21 -1.01
CA LEU A 57 21.49 -3.11 0.29
C LEU A 57 20.61 -4.34 0.59
N ALA A 58 19.92 -4.89 -0.39
CA ALA A 58 19.16 -6.13 -0.23
C ALA A 58 20.07 -7.32 0.04
N MET A 59 21.24 -7.43 -0.61
CA MET A 59 22.22 -8.46 -0.31
C MET A 59 22.81 -8.30 1.08
N MET A 60 23.07 -7.08 1.53
CA MET A 60 23.50 -6.80 2.90
C MET A 60 22.42 -7.23 3.91
N LEU A 61 21.15 -6.97 3.64
CA LEU A 61 20.05 -7.46 4.48
C LEU A 61 20.05 -8.99 4.57
N LEU A 62 20.20 -9.70 3.45
CA LEU A 62 20.25 -11.17 3.45
C LEU A 62 21.45 -11.70 4.26
N LEU A 63 22.60 -11.07 4.17
CA LEU A 63 23.77 -11.43 4.97
C LEU A 63 23.53 -11.20 6.46
N THR A 64 22.93 -10.09 6.84
CA THR A 64 22.60 -9.80 8.24
C THR A 64 21.54 -10.75 8.80
N ILE A 65 20.53 -11.12 8.02
CA ILE A 65 19.54 -12.15 8.37
C ILE A 65 20.26 -13.50 8.56
N THR A 66 21.15 -13.87 7.67
CA THR A 66 21.93 -15.12 7.78
C THR A 66 22.73 -15.11 9.08
N ASN A 67 23.43 -14.02 9.40
CA ASN A 67 24.15 -13.88 10.65
C ASN A 67 23.23 -14.00 11.88
N LEU A 68 22.04 -13.37 11.82
CA LEU A 68 21.03 -13.48 12.87
C LEU A 68 20.61 -14.93 13.12
N LEU A 69 20.39 -15.71 12.06
CA LEU A 69 19.99 -17.12 12.17
C LEU A 69 21.05 -18.01 12.80
N PHE A 70 22.34 -17.71 12.58
CA PHE A 70 23.43 -18.47 13.17
C PHE A 70 23.76 -18.04 14.59
N THR A 71 23.70 -16.75 14.90
CA THR A 71 24.10 -16.19 16.21
C THR A 71 22.93 -16.04 17.18
N GLY A 72 21.70 -15.93 16.67
CA GLY A 72 20.49 -15.73 17.46
C GLY A 72 20.21 -14.25 17.77
N ILE A 73 19.03 -13.98 18.35
CA ILE A 73 18.53 -12.63 18.63
C ILE A 73 19.33 -11.84 19.67
N GLY A 74 20.24 -12.49 20.37
CA GLY A 74 21.12 -11.83 21.36
C GLY A 74 21.99 -10.73 20.75
N ILE A 75 22.27 -10.77 19.44
CA ILE A 75 23.01 -9.72 18.72
C ILE A 75 22.30 -8.36 18.71
N TRP A 76 21.00 -8.33 19.00
CA TRP A 76 20.24 -7.07 19.10
C TRP A 76 20.47 -6.34 20.43
N GLY A 77 21.17 -6.93 21.36
CA GLY A 77 21.39 -6.35 22.69
C GLY A 77 20.13 -6.34 23.57
N ASN A 78 19.20 -7.26 23.33
CA ASN A 78 17.96 -7.35 24.08
C ASN A 78 18.25 -7.81 25.52
N ASN A 79 17.53 -7.22 26.47
CA ASN A 79 17.53 -7.63 27.87
C ASN A 79 16.13 -8.07 28.30
N ALA A 80 16.04 -9.08 29.15
CA ALA A 80 14.82 -9.35 29.86
C ALA A 80 14.50 -8.16 30.82
N PRO A 81 13.24 -7.70 30.92
CA PRO A 81 12.01 -8.29 30.41
C PRO A 81 11.61 -7.82 29.01
N VAL A 82 12.37 -6.96 28.35
CA VAL A 82 12.04 -6.38 27.05
C VAL A 82 12.63 -7.23 25.93
N GLY A 83 11.85 -8.17 25.40
CA GLY A 83 12.20 -8.97 24.24
C GLY A 83 12.00 -8.24 22.88
N TRP A 84 11.42 -7.07 22.91
CA TRP A 84 11.19 -6.22 21.75
C TRP A 84 12.50 -5.56 21.33
N ALA A 85 12.82 -5.66 20.08
CA ALA A 85 14.01 -5.04 19.52
C ALA A 85 13.65 -4.20 18.31
N PHE A 86 14.64 -3.87 17.51
CA PHE A 86 14.43 -3.13 16.28
C PHE A 86 13.47 -3.82 15.32
N ASP A 87 13.29 -5.12 15.39
CA ASP A 87 12.36 -5.86 14.53
C ASP A 87 10.92 -5.42 14.72
N ILE A 88 10.44 -5.33 15.98
CA ILE A 88 9.07 -4.89 16.22
C ILE A 88 8.87 -3.42 15.84
N ILE A 89 9.89 -2.58 16.08
CA ILE A 89 9.85 -1.16 15.69
C ILE A 89 9.73 -1.03 14.17
N ASN A 90 10.55 -1.77 13.43
CA ASN A 90 10.50 -1.78 11.97
C ASN A 90 9.18 -2.37 11.44
N PHE A 91 8.69 -3.43 12.05
CA PHE A 91 7.39 -4.01 11.72
C PHE A 91 6.26 -2.97 11.80
N VAL A 92 6.13 -2.30 12.95
CA VAL A 92 5.11 -1.27 13.16
C VAL A 92 5.26 -0.11 12.20
N TRP A 93 6.50 0.31 11.94
CA TRP A 93 6.80 1.41 11.03
C TRP A 93 6.39 1.08 9.58
N TRP A 94 6.74 -0.11 9.08
CA TRP A 94 6.37 -0.55 7.74
C TRP A 94 4.86 -0.74 7.57
N ILE A 95 4.20 -1.31 8.58
CA ILE A 95 2.74 -1.40 8.57
C ILE A 95 2.12 -0.01 8.54
N GLY A 96 2.62 0.92 9.37
CA GLY A 96 2.13 2.30 9.38
C GLY A 96 2.25 3.00 8.02
N ILE A 97 3.39 2.86 7.35
CA ILE A 97 3.58 3.40 5.99
C ILE A 97 2.62 2.77 4.99
N GLY A 98 2.47 1.45 5.03
CA GLY A 98 1.56 0.73 4.14
C GLY A 98 0.12 1.23 4.23
N HIS A 99 -0.33 1.58 5.42
CA HIS A 99 -1.70 2.05 5.68
C HIS A 99 -2.10 3.25 4.84
N ALA A 100 -1.24 4.24 4.73
CA ALA A 100 -1.60 5.47 4.04
C ALA A 100 -1.80 5.28 2.54
N GLY A 101 -1.06 4.40 1.89
CA GLY A 101 -1.22 4.16 0.46
C GLY A 101 -2.62 3.63 0.11
N THR A 102 -3.08 2.61 0.85
CA THR A 102 -4.46 2.11 0.68
C THR A 102 -5.49 3.13 1.15
N LEU A 103 -5.24 3.84 2.26
CA LEU A 103 -6.16 4.84 2.77
C LEU A 103 -6.34 6.02 1.80
N ILE A 104 -5.25 6.54 1.23
CA ILE A 104 -5.30 7.58 0.20
C ILE A 104 -6.17 7.13 -0.97
N SER A 105 -5.92 5.94 -1.50
CA SER A 105 -6.67 5.43 -2.63
C SER A 105 -8.14 5.15 -2.30
N ALA A 106 -8.42 4.57 -1.14
CA ALA A 106 -9.76 4.19 -0.73
C ALA A 106 -10.59 5.38 -0.24
N ILE A 107 -10.09 6.15 0.74
CA ILE A 107 -10.86 7.24 1.33
C ILE A 107 -11.11 8.38 0.34
N LEU A 108 -10.12 8.72 -0.49
CA LEU A 108 -10.30 9.75 -1.51
C LEU A 108 -11.27 9.31 -2.62
N LEU A 109 -11.36 7.99 -2.88
CA LEU A 109 -12.38 7.46 -3.78
C LEU A 109 -13.78 7.61 -3.17
N LEU A 110 -13.95 7.25 -1.91
CA LEU A 110 -15.22 7.39 -1.20
C LEU A 110 -15.65 8.86 -1.08
N LEU A 111 -14.69 9.78 -0.90
CA LEU A 111 -14.91 11.22 -0.87
C LEU A 111 -15.00 11.84 -2.28
N ARG A 112 -14.95 11.04 -3.35
CA ARG A 112 -15.03 11.47 -4.76
C ARG A 112 -13.99 12.54 -5.13
N GLN A 113 -12.77 12.44 -4.58
CA GLN A 113 -11.69 13.38 -4.88
C GLN A 113 -11.02 13.01 -6.21
N GLU A 114 -11.09 13.89 -7.19
CA GLU A 114 -10.57 13.65 -8.54
C GLU A 114 -9.05 13.60 -8.59
N TRP A 115 -8.35 14.47 -7.84
CA TRP A 115 -6.89 14.54 -7.80
C TRP A 115 -6.21 13.23 -7.33
N ARG A 116 -6.96 12.35 -6.69
CA ARG A 116 -6.53 11.01 -6.34
C ARG A 116 -5.96 10.24 -7.52
N THR A 117 -6.54 10.40 -8.72
CA THR A 117 -6.16 9.66 -9.92
C THR A 117 -4.71 9.87 -10.35
N SER A 118 -4.09 10.98 -9.97
CA SER A 118 -2.69 11.28 -10.26
C SER A 118 -1.69 10.48 -9.42
N ILE A 119 -2.08 10.05 -8.20
CA ILE A 119 -1.14 9.43 -7.24
C ILE A 119 -1.56 8.05 -6.75
N ASN A 120 -2.81 7.63 -6.95
CA ASN A 120 -3.35 6.40 -6.33
C ASN A 120 -2.58 5.14 -6.74
N ARG A 121 -2.21 4.98 -8.00
CA ARG A 121 -1.46 3.80 -8.46
C ARG A 121 -0.12 3.65 -7.76
N PHE A 122 0.55 4.77 -7.56
CA PHE A 122 1.81 4.81 -6.85
C PHE A 122 1.62 4.50 -5.36
N ALA A 123 0.63 5.11 -4.73
CA ALA A 123 0.32 4.90 -3.33
C ALA A 123 -0.08 3.44 -3.04
N GLU A 124 -0.89 2.83 -3.89
CA GLU A 124 -1.28 1.41 -3.80
C GLU A 124 -0.08 0.47 -3.95
N ALA A 125 0.81 0.73 -4.92
CA ALA A 125 2.04 -0.05 -5.10
C ALA A 125 2.94 0.07 -3.87
N MET A 126 3.14 1.28 -3.33
CA MET A 126 3.91 1.51 -2.11
C MET A 126 3.38 0.67 -0.95
N THR A 127 2.06 0.59 -0.79
CA THR A 127 1.43 -0.26 0.24
C THR A 127 1.89 -1.70 0.15
N LEU A 128 1.87 -2.31 -1.04
CA LEU A 128 2.24 -3.71 -1.19
C LEU A 128 3.71 -3.98 -0.86
N PHE A 129 4.61 -3.08 -1.26
CA PHE A 129 6.01 -3.18 -0.88
C PHE A 129 6.22 -2.99 0.63
N ALA A 130 5.52 -2.04 1.23
CA ALA A 130 5.58 -1.81 2.67
C ALA A 130 5.06 -3.01 3.47
N VAL A 131 3.95 -3.61 3.05
CA VAL A 131 3.40 -4.82 3.71
C VAL A 131 4.33 -6.03 3.53
N ALA A 132 4.96 -6.18 2.37
CA ALA A 132 5.96 -7.24 2.16
C ALA A 132 7.17 -7.05 3.09
N CYS A 133 7.67 -5.83 3.25
CA CYS A 133 8.72 -5.52 4.22
C CYS A 133 8.26 -5.80 5.65
N ALA A 134 7.05 -5.36 6.03
CA ALA A 134 6.50 -5.60 7.35
C ALA A 134 6.40 -7.10 7.67
N GLY A 135 5.90 -7.91 6.73
CA GLY A 135 5.73 -9.36 6.91
C GLY A 135 7.03 -10.14 7.14
N LEU A 136 8.18 -9.54 6.83
CA LEU A 136 9.49 -10.14 7.10
C LEU A 136 9.82 -10.17 8.59
N PHE A 137 9.51 -9.11 9.32
CA PHE A 137 9.93 -8.93 10.71
C PHE A 137 9.29 -9.90 11.71
N PRO A 138 7.99 -10.25 11.64
CA PRO A 138 7.40 -11.30 12.47
C PRO A 138 8.10 -12.66 12.33
N LEU A 139 8.63 -12.96 11.16
CA LEU A 139 9.38 -14.18 10.92
C LEU A 139 10.78 -14.12 11.57
N LEU A 140 11.41 -12.96 11.55
CA LEU A 140 12.77 -12.76 12.05
C LEU A 140 12.83 -12.65 13.58
N HIS A 141 11.85 -11.98 14.20
CA HIS A 141 11.88 -11.71 15.63
C HIS A 141 11.77 -12.97 16.50
N THR A 142 11.28 -14.08 15.96
CA THR A 142 11.31 -15.38 16.64
C THR A 142 12.74 -15.93 16.78
N GLY A 143 13.70 -15.34 16.07
CA GLY A 143 15.09 -15.82 15.99
C GLY A 143 15.26 -17.15 15.26
N ARG A 144 14.16 -17.87 15.07
CA ARG A 144 14.07 -19.17 14.38
C ARG A 144 12.84 -19.15 13.45
N PRO A 145 12.96 -18.65 12.22
CA PRO A 145 11.82 -18.46 11.32
C PRO A 145 10.98 -19.72 11.07
N TRP A 146 11.59 -20.91 11.19
CA TRP A 146 10.87 -22.18 11.10
C TRP A 146 9.89 -22.44 12.24
N LEU A 147 9.95 -21.66 13.32
CA LEU A 147 8.98 -21.68 14.42
C LEU A 147 7.84 -20.66 14.23
N ALA A 148 7.81 -19.95 13.11
CA ALA A 148 6.76 -18.96 12.83
C ALA A 148 5.33 -19.52 12.87
N TYR A 149 5.16 -20.83 12.69
CA TYR A 149 3.86 -21.49 12.83
C TYR A 149 3.24 -21.32 14.24
N TRP A 150 4.05 -20.99 15.25
CA TRP A 150 3.53 -20.68 16.60
C TRP A 150 2.66 -19.42 16.63
N MET A 151 2.79 -18.55 15.66
CA MET A 151 1.91 -17.39 15.48
C MET A 151 0.56 -17.75 14.88
N LEU A 152 0.37 -18.99 14.45
CA LEU A 152 -0.88 -19.51 13.90
C LEU A 152 -1.60 -20.37 14.94
N PRO A 153 -2.93 -20.49 14.88
CA PRO A 153 -3.64 -21.44 15.73
C PRO A 153 -3.25 -22.88 15.37
N TYR A 154 -2.73 -23.61 16.34
CA TYR A 154 -2.40 -25.03 16.20
C TYR A 154 -2.81 -25.80 17.45
N PRO A 155 -3.19 -27.09 17.35
CA PRO A 155 -3.51 -27.92 18.50
C PRO A 155 -2.28 -28.14 19.40
N ASN A 156 -2.46 -28.00 20.70
CA ASN A 156 -1.48 -28.33 21.71
C ASN A 156 -2.17 -28.88 22.99
N THR A 157 -1.39 -29.21 24.02
CA THR A 157 -1.93 -29.76 25.28
C THR A 157 -2.90 -28.84 26.02
N MET A 158 -2.85 -27.53 25.75
CA MET A 158 -3.76 -26.53 26.31
C MET A 158 -4.96 -26.21 25.40
N GLY A 159 -5.05 -26.84 24.23
CA GLY A 159 -5.97 -26.48 23.16
C GLY A 159 -5.53 -25.23 22.39
N ILE A 160 -6.37 -24.75 21.46
CA ILE A 160 -6.06 -23.54 20.68
C ILE A 160 -6.52 -22.25 21.33
N GLN A 161 -7.40 -22.31 22.31
CA GLN A 161 -8.00 -21.13 22.96
C GLN A 161 -6.96 -20.16 23.57
N PRO A 162 -5.88 -20.61 24.23
CA PRO A 162 -4.88 -19.71 24.80
C PRO A 162 -4.17 -18.85 23.75
N GLN A 163 -4.00 -19.35 22.54
CA GLN A 163 -3.33 -18.64 21.44
C GLN A 163 -4.12 -17.42 21.00
N PHE A 164 -5.46 -17.49 20.96
CA PHE A 164 -6.34 -16.37 20.62
C PHE A 164 -6.37 -15.24 21.65
N ARG A 165 -5.72 -15.39 22.78
CA ARG A 165 -5.54 -14.35 23.80
C ARG A 165 -4.36 -13.42 23.49
N SER A 166 -3.50 -13.77 22.53
CA SER A 166 -2.33 -12.98 22.17
C SER A 166 -2.62 -12.03 21.00
N PRO A 167 -2.35 -10.72 21.13
CA PRO A 167 -2.39 -9.78 20.02
C PRO A 167 -1.53 -10.18 18.82
N LEU A 168 -0.38 -10.85 19.06
CA LEU A 168 0.48 -11.37 17.98
C LEU A 168 -0.24 -12.36 17.05
N MET A 169 -1.18 -13.13 17.59
CA MET A 169 -2.07 -13.97 16.78
C MET A 169 -3.04 -13.13 15.94
N TRP A 170 -3.63 -12.09 16.54
CA TRP A 170 -4.56 -11.21 15.84
C TRP A 170 -3.87 -10.47 14.70
N ASP A 171 -2.60 -10.11 14.86
CA ASP A 171 -1.80 -9.48 13.82
C ASP A 171 -1.69 -10.36 12.57
N VAL A 172 -1.49 -11.66 12.73
CA VAL A 172 -1.40 -12.58 11.58
C VAL A 172 -2.66 -12.49 10.72
N PHE A 173 -3.84 -12.51 11.34
CA PHE A 173 -5.11 -12.39 10.62
C PHE A 173 -5.32 -10.99 10.05
N ALA A 174 -5.05 -9.96 10.84
CA ALA A 174 -5.22 -8.58 10.44
C ALA A 174 -4.33 -8.22 9.23
N ILE A 175 -3.04 -8.57 9.30
CA ILE A 175 -2.06 -8.26 8.26
C ILE A 175 -2.33 -9.10 7.00
N SER A 176 -2.65 -10.38 7.15
CA SER A 176 -2.98 -11.24 6.00
C SER A 176 -4.21 -10.75 5.27
N THR A 177 -5.26 -10.35 5.99
CA THR A 177 -6.47 -9.77 5.41
C THR A 177 -6.17 -8.45 4.73
N TYR A 178 -5.38 -7.59 5.38
CA TYR A 178 -4.96 -6.31 4.82
C TYR A 178 -4.13 -6.47 3.55
N ALA A 179 -3.14 -7.36 3.56
CA ALA A 179 -2.32 -7.66 2.39
C ALA A 179 -3.18 -8.15 1.22
N THR A 180 -4.12 -9.05 1.50
CA THR A 180 -5.04 -9.59 0.48
C THR A 180 -5.93 -8.52 -0.12
N VAL A 181 -6.60 -7.73 0.71
CA VAL A 181 -7.50 -6.65 0.25
C VAL A 181 -6.72 -5.59 -0.52
N SER A 182 -5.54 -5.20 -0.04
CA SER A 182 -4.68 -4.23 -0.72
C SER A 182 -4.19 -4.74 -2.07
N ALA A 183 -3.80 -6.02 -2.16
CA ALA A 183 -3.38 -6.64 -3.41
C ALA A 183 -4.53 -6.70 -4.43
N LEU A 184 -5.73 -7.07 -3.98
CA LEU A 184 -6.93 -7.09 -4.84
C LEU A 184 -7.29 -5.68 -5.30
N PHE A 185 -7.24 -4.69 -4.41
CA PHE A 185 -7.55 -3.30 -4.72
C PHE A 185 -6.60 -2.75 -5.78
N TRP A 186 -5.30 -2.95 -5.59
CA TRP A 186 -4.28 -2.58 -6.56
C TRP A 186 -4.43 -3.31 -7.89
N PHE A 187 -4.61 -4.64 -7.86
CA PHE A 187 -4.73 -5.44 -9.08
C PHE A 187 -5.97 -5.07 -9.91
N ILE A 188 -7.13 -4.93 -9.27
CA ILE A 188 -8.37 -4.51 -9.97
C ILE A 188 -8.16 -3.13 -10.57
N GLY A 189 -7.52 -2.22 -9.83
CA GLY A 189 -7.17 -0.90 -10.32
C GLY A 189 -6.33 -0.93 -11.61
N LEU A 190 -5.41 -1.90 -11.74
CA LEU A 190 -4.50 -2.04 -12.89
C LEU A 190 -5.11 -2.75 -14.09
N ILE A 191 -6.28 -3.38 -14.00
CA ILE A 191 -6.87 -4.13 -15.11
C ILE A 191 -7.01 -3.29 -16.40
N PRO A 192 -7.56 -2.05 -16.37
CA PRO A 192 -7.61 -1.20 -17.56
C PRO A 192 -6.22 -0.80 -18.07
N ASP A 193 -5.27 -0.61 -17.16
CA ASP A 193 -3.89 -0.23 -17.47
C ASP A 193 -3.17 -1.38 -18.19
N PHE A 194 -3.32 -2.63 -17.72
CA PHE A 194 -2.82 -3.82 -18.42
C PHE A 194 -3.42 -3.99 -19.80
N ALA A 195 -4.70 -3.69 -19.98
CA ALA A 195 -5.32 -3.74 -21.30
C ALA A 195 -4.72 -2.71 -22.26
N THR A 196 -4.44 -1.51 -21.77
CA THR A 196 -3.76 -0.46 -22.54
C THR A 196 -2.34 -0.90 -22.93
N LEU A 197 -1.58 -1.49 -22.00
CA LEU A 197 -0.24 -2.02 -22.28
C LEU A 197 -0.28 -3.19 -23.26
N ARG A 198 -1.27 -4.09 -23.15
CA ARG A 198 -1.51 -5.18 -24.12
C ARG A 198 -1.64 -4.66 -25.54
N ASP A 199 -2.49 -3.65 -25.72
CA ASP A 199 -2.83 -3.12 -27.05
C ASP A 199 -1.68 -2.32 -27.67
N ARG A 200 -0.75 -1.83 -26.85
CA ARG A 200 0.45 -1.06 -27.28
C ARG A 200 1.74 -1.86 -27.28
N ALA A 201 1.76 -3.07 -26.76
CA ALA A 201 2.96 -3.90 -26.67
C ALA A 201 3.45 -4.33 -28.06
N LYS A 202 4.71 -4.05 -28.40
CA LYS A 202 5.33 -4.47 -29.67
C LYS A 202 5.68 -5.96 -29.69
N SER A 203 5.98 -6.55 -28.54
CA SER A 203 6.34 -7.96 -28.41
C SER A 203 5.10 -8.81 -28.18
N LYS A 204 4.93 -9.88 -28.96
CA LYS A 204 3.83 -10.84 -28.80
C LYS A 204 3.83 -11.50 -27.42
N GLY A 205 4.99 -11.73 -26.80
CA GLY A 205 5.12 -12.29 -25.47
C GLY A 205 4.56 -11.36 -24.40
N TRP A 206 4.97 -10.09 -24.42
CA TRP A 206 4.45 -9.08 -23.52
C TRP A 206 2.96 -8.81 -23.73
N ALA A 207 2.49 -8.77 -24.98
CA ALA A 207 1.06 -8.62 -25.27
C ALA A 207 0.23 -9.77 -24.67
N LYS A 208 0.72 -11.01 -24.74
CA LYS A 208 0.05 -12.16 -24.09
C LYS A 208 0.03 -12.05 -22.57
N LEU A 209 1.16 -11.66 -21.96
CA LEU A 209 1.24 -11.49 -20.51
C LEU A 209 0.27 -10.40 -20.02
N TYR A 210 0.31 -9.22 -20.64
CA TYR A 210 -0.61 -8.15 -20.30
C TYR A 210 -2.07 -8.51 -20.60
N GLY A 211 -2.32 -9.30 -21.65
CA GLY A 211 -3.63 -9.82 -21.99
C GLY A 211 -4.21 -10.75 -20.92
N LEU A 212 -3.35 -11.61 -20.33
CA LEU A 212 -3.73 -12.46 -19.20
C LEU A 212 -4.06 -11.60 -17.96
N LEU A 213 -3.19 -10.65 -17.63
CA LEU A 213 -3.38 -9.76 -16.48
C LEU A 213 -4.59 -8.82 -16.63
N ALA A 214 -4.93 -8.46 -17.86
CA ALA A 214 -6.11 -7.64 -18.16
C ALA A 214 -7.45 -8.41 -18.05
N MET A 215 -7.42 -9.73 -17.78
CA MET A 215 -8.61 -10.57 -17.52
C MET A 215 -9.75 -10.38 -18.54
N GLY A 216 -9.41 -10.23 -19.82
CA GLY A 216 -10.40 -10.05 -20.88
C GLY A 216 -11.02 -8.64 -20.97
N TRP A 217 -10.43 -7.65 -20.35
CA TRP A 217 -10.88 -6.25 -20.42
C TRP A 217 -10.89 -5.74 -21.86
N ARG A 218 -12.03 -5.13 -22.27
CA ARG A 218 -12.26 -4.58 -23.61
C ARG A 218 -12.73 -3.12 -23.60
N GLY A 219 -12.80 -2.47 -22.43
CA GLY A 219 -13.22 -1.08 -22.32
C GLY A 219 -14.71 -0.81 -22.63
N SER A 220 -15.57 -1.83 -22.62
CA SER A 220 -17.01 -1.64 -22.83
C SER A 220 -17.65 -0.91 -21.63
N ALA A 221 -18.79 -0.23 -21.86
CA ALA A 221 -19.54 0.42 -20.78
C ALA A 221 -19.87 -0.55 -19.63
N ARG A 222 -20.20 -1.80 -19.96
CA ARG A 222 -20.46 -2.87 -18.96
C ARG A 222 -19.22 -3.18 -18.13
N HIS A 223 -18.02 -3.17 -18.73
CA HIS A 223 -16.77 -3.39 -17.99
C HIS A 223 -16.50 -2.23 -17.04
N TRP A 224 -16.70 -1.00 -17.49
CA TRP A 224 -16.50 0.18 -16.65
C TRP A 224 -17.46 0.20 -15.46
N LEU A 225 -18.75 -0.04 -15.66
CA LEU A 225 -19.73 -0.11 -14.57
C LEU A 225 -19.37 -1.18 -13.51
N ARG A 226 -18.96 -2.36 -13.97
CA ARG A 226 -18.53 -3.44 -13.06
C ARG A 226 -17.24 -3.12 -12.32
N TYR A 227 -16.30 -2.49 -13.01
CA TYR A 227 -15.05 -2.04 -12.45
C TYR A 227 -15.28 -1.01 -11.35
N GLU A 228 -16.06 0.02 -11.62
CA GLU A 228 -16.37 1.07 -10.66
C GLU A 228 -17.09 0.51 -9.43
N ALA A 229 -18.05 -0.38 -9.61
CA ALA A 229 -18.77 -1.02 -8.53
C ALA A 229 -17.83 -1.90 -7.66
N ALA A 230 -16.98 -2.72 -8.28
CA ALA A 230 -16.01 -3.55 -7.56
C ALA A 230 -14.95 -2.72 -6.84
N TYR A 231 -14.47 -1.67 -7.49
CA TYR A 231 -13.45 -0.79 -6.92
C TYR A 231 -13.99 0.03 -5.75
N LEU A 232 -15.23 0.50 -5.85
CA LEU A 232 -15.92 1.20 -4.77
C LEU A 232 -16.19 0.27 -3.57
N LEU A 233 -16.62 -0.97 -3.82
CA LEU A 233 -16.81 -1.97 -2.77
C LEU A 233 -15.51 -2.24 -2.02
N LEU A 234 -14.42 -2.45 -2.74
CA LEU A 234 -13.09 -2.68 -2.13
C LEU A 234 -12.61 -1.45 -1.34
N ALA A 235 -12.87 -0.24 -1.82
CA ALA A 235 -12.56 0.98 -1.07
C ALA A 235 -13.34 1.05 0.24
N GLY A 236 -14.64 0.69 0.19
CA GLY A 236 -15.49 0.60 1.38
C GLY A 236 -15.01 -0.41 2.41
N LEU A 237 -14.45 -1.55 1.95
CA LEU A 237 -13.86 -2.57 2.82
C LEU A 237 -12.47 -2.15 3.33
N ALA A 238 -11.65 -1.56 2.47
CA ALA A 238 -10.27 -1.20 2.80
C ALA A 238 -10.19 -0.09 3.85
N THR A 239 -11.09 0.88 3.83
CA THR A 239 -11.04 2.04 4.75
C THR A 239 -11.12 1.63 6.22
N PRO A 240 -12.16 0.92 6.71
CA PRO A 240 -12.21 0.47 8.10
C PRO A 240 -11.13 -0.58 8.40
N LEU A 241 -10.77 -1.43 7.44
CA LEU A 241 -9.74 -2.45 7.62
C LEU A 241 -8.38 -1.82 7.92
N VAL A 242 -7.98 -0.78 7.21
CA VAL A 242 -6.74 -0.04 7.45
C VAL A 242 -6.69 0.48 8.89
N LEU A 243 -7.75 1.11 9.37
CA LEU A 243 -7.82 1.64 10.74
C LEU A 243 -7.76 0.51 11.77
N SER A 244 -8.47 -0.60 11.54
CA SER A 244 -8.51 -1.73 12.47
C SER A 244 -7.18 -2.47 12.56
N VAL A 245 -6.47 -2.66 11.46
CA VAL A 245 -5.19 -3.38 11.45
C VAL A 245 -4.16 -2.67 12.32
N HIS A 246 -4.00 -1.35 12.17
CA HIS A 246 -3.02 -0.63 13.00
C HIS A 246 -3.46 -0.51 14.46
N THR A 247 -4.75 -0.50 14.71
CA THR A 247 -5.31 -0.65 16.06
C THR A 247 -4.91 -1.99 16.69
N ILE A 248 -5.03 -3.09 15.95
CA ILE A 248 -4.65 -4.43 16.43
C ILE A 248 -3.14 -4.49 16.71
N VAL A 249 -2.30 -4.03 15.78
CA VAL A 249 -0.84 -3.95 15.97
C VAL A 249 -0.47 -3.14 17.23
N SER A 250 -1.23 -2.10 17.56
CA SER A 250 -0.99 -1.31 18.76
C SER A 250 -1.26 -2.09 20.06
N PHE A 251 -2.10 -3.11 20.01
CA PHE A 251 -2.40 -3.94 21.19
C PHE A 251 -1.19 -4.77 21.64
N ASP A 252 -0.22 -5.05 20.79
CA ASP A 252 1.05 -5.67 21.19
C ASP A 252 1.75 -4.86 22.27
N PHE A 253 1.54 -3.56 22.27
CA PHE A 253 2.08 -2.62 23.24
C PHE A 253 1.05 -2.26 24.32
N ALA A 254 -0.19 -1.99 23.93
CA ALA A 254 -1.22 -1.53 24.86
C ALA A 254 -1.53 -2.53 25.98
N VAL A 255 -1.40 -3.83 25.71
CA VAL A 255 -1.63 -4.91 26.69
C VAL A 255 -0.33 -5.44 27.30
N SER A 256 0.82 -4.81 27.03
CA SER A 256 2.10 -5.17 27.61
C SER A 256 2.05 -5.09 29.16
N GLN A 257 2.74 -6.02 29.82
CA GLN A 257 2.82 -6.05 31.28
C GLN A 257 3.89 -5.12 31.85
N VAL A 258 4.83 -4.66 31.03
CA VAL A 258 5.96 -3.84 31.46
C VAL A 258 5.50 -2.39 31.67
N PRO A 259 5.70 -1.82 32.86
CA PRO A 259 5.38 -0.41 33.12
C PRO A 259 6.08 0.52 32.14
N GLY A 260 5.31 1.49 31.63
CA GLY A 260 5.80 2.45 30.61
C GLY A 260 5.66 1.96 29.15
N TRP A 261 5.43 0.66 28.94
CA TRP A 261 5.23 0.06 27.62
C TRP A 261 3.74 -0.21 27.29
N HIS A 262 2.84 0.04 28.22
CA HIS A 262 1.42 -0.13 28.02
C HIS A 262 0.67 1.19 28.26
N ALA A 263 -0.28 1.50 27.41
CA ALA A 263 -1.21 2.62 27.57
C ALA A 263 -2.45 2.42 26.72
N THR A 264 -3.61 2.83 27.25
CA THR A 264 -4.89 2.74 26.54
C THR A 264 -5.00 3.68 25.35
N ILE A 265 -4.18 4.72 25.28
CA ILE A 265 -4.15 5.68 24.18
C ILE A 265 -3.41 5.14 22.93
N PHE A 266 -2.67 4.05 23.03
CA PHE A 266 -1.86 3.54 21.91
C PHE A 266 -2.66 3.25 20.64
N PRO A 267 -3.83 2.62 20.65
CA PRO A 267 -4.58 2.37 19.43
C PRO A 267 -4.86 3.63 18.61
N PRO A 268 -5.50 4.67 19.11
CA PRO A 268 -5.71 5.89 18.32
C PRO A 268 -4.42 6.64 18.00
N TYR A 269 -3.42 6.60 18.89
CA TYR A 269 -2.13 7.24 18.69
C TYR A 269 -1.36 6.60 17.53
N PHE A 270 -1.31 5.27 17.48
CA PHE A 270 -0.64 4.53 16.42
C PHE A 270 -1.31 4.74 15.08
N VAL A 271 -2.66 4.73 15.03
CA VAL A 271 -3.41 5.01 13.81
C VAL A 271 -3.11 6.42 13.28
N ALA A 272 -3.13 7.43 14.15
CA ALA A 272 -2.82 8.79 13.75
C ALA A 272 -1.37 8.93 13.24
N GLY A 273 -0.42 8.31 13.94
CA GLY A 273 0.99 8.28 13.54
C GLY A 273 1.22 7.58 12.20
N ALA A 274 0.51 6.45 11.97
CA ALA A 274 0.57 5.71 10.72
C ALA A 274 0.05 6.53 9.52
N ILE A 275 -1.08 7.19 9.70
CA ILE A 275 -1.67 8.06 8.67
C ILE A 275 -0.68 9.18 8.34
N TYR A 276 -0.16 9.88 9.33
CA TYR A 276 0.80 10.95 9.14
C TYR A 276 2.08 10.49 8.42
N ALA A 277 2.73 9.45 8.93
CA ALA A 277 3.97 8.92 8.38
C ALA A 277 3.79 8.39 6.95
N GLY A 278 2.68 7.73 6.68
CA GLY A 278 2.42 7.18 5.37
C GLY A 278 2.10 8.25 4.31
N PHE A 279 1.35 9.30 4.65
CA PHE A 279 1.16 10.46 3.76
C PHE A 279 2.51 11.13 3.45
N ALA A 280 3.35 11.32 4.46
CA ALA A 280 4.69 11.87 4.27
C ALA A 280 5.53 10.99 3.33
N MET A 281 5.49 9.65 3.48
CA MET A 281 6.23 8.74 2.63
C MET A 281 5.74 8.77 1.18
N VAL A 282 4.45 8.87 0.93
CA VAL A 282 3.92 9.03 -0.45
C VAL A 282 4.54 10.27 -1.09
N LEU A 283 4.61 11.39 -0.38
CA LEU A 283 5.21 12.63 -0.90
C LEU A 283 6.72 12.48 -1.14
N VAL A 284 7.45 11.92 -0.16
CA VAL A 284 8.91 11.70 -0.26
C VAL A 284 9.28 10.84 -1.47
N LEU A 285 8.46 9.86 -1.83
CA LEU A 285 8.71 9.00 -2.97
C LEU A 285 8.15 9.59 -4.28
N THR A 286 6.97 10.20 -4.25
CA THR A 286 6.30 10.70 -5.47
C THR A 286 7.00 11.93 -6.04
N ILE A 287 7.46 12.87 -5.19
CA ILE A 287 8.11 14.09 -5.65
C ILE A 287 9.38 13.83 -6.49
N PRO A 288 10.34 12.98 -6.05
CA PRO A 288 11.47 12.61 -6.90
C PRO A 288 11.05 11.85 -8.16
N LEU A 289 10.13 10.89 -8.06
CA LEU A 289 9.66 10.13 -9.22
C LEU A 289 9.01 11.02 -10.27
N ARG A 290 8.19 11.98 -9.85
CA ARG A 290 7.59 12.99 -10.71
C ARG A 290 8.67 13.67 -11.58
N LYS A 291 9.78 14.08 -10.96
CA LYS A 291 10.89 14.74 -11.64
C LYS A 291 11.70 13.78 -12.54
N PHE A 292 12.03 12.59 -12.03
CA PHE A 292 12.85 11.63 -12.78
C PHE A 292 12.18 11.10 -14.04
N TYR A 293 10.85 10.95 -14.01
CA TYR A 293 10.09 10.45 -15.16
C TYR A 293 9.45 11.57 -16.01
N GLY A 294 9.66 12.85 -15.64
CA GLY A 294 9.10 14.00 -16.35
C GLY A 294 7.57 13.96 -16.33
N LEU A 295 6.99 13.83 -15.14
CA LEU A 295 5.55 13.72 -14.91
C LEU A 295 4.97 14.99 -14.27
N GLU A 296 5.68 16.12 -14.37
CA GLU A 296 5.27 17.39 -13.77
C GLU A 296 3.91 17.89 -14.26
N ASP A 297 3.57 17.58 -15.51
CA ASP A 297 2.28 17.95 -16.11
C ASP A 297 1.13 17.00 -15.73
N PHE A 298 1.42 15.85 -15.13
CA PHE A 298 0.45 14.82 -14.77
C PHE A 298 0.28 14.64 -13.26
N ILE A 299 1.24 15.08 -12.50
CA ILE A 299 1.22 15.15 -11.04
C ILE A 299 1.56 16.61 -10.70
N THR A 300 0.56 17.46 -10.76
CA THR A 300 0.69 18.91 -10.58
C THR A 300 0.86 19.34 -9.12
#